data_19fe246504815c8ab47fd87f71916990
#
_entry.id   19fe246504815c8ab47fd87f71916990
#
_cell.length_a   1.000
_cell.length_b   1.000
_cell.length_c   1.000
_cell.angle_alpha   90.00
_cell.angle_beta   90.00
_cell.angle_gamma   90.00
#
_symmetry.space_group_name_H-M   'P 1'
#
loop_
_entity.id
_entity.type
_entity.pdbx_description
1 polymer ?
#
loop_
_entity_poly.entity_id
_entity_poly.type
_entity_poly.pdbx_seq_one_letter_code
_entity_poly.pdbx_strand_id
1 'polypeptide(L)'
;MHLLHVENLTKTFKKDLDLFGDGYFHAVENVSFTLDAGKTLAIIGRNGSGKSMLAKMIVGITEPTSGKILFQNQPLIFGDYTYRAKHIRMVFQDPNTAFNPRLNVGQILDAPLLLTTSLNEQQRTQKIFDILTLVGMHPDHVTIKINTLSISQKQRIALARALILDPQIIIIDDALGSLDATVKTQLTNLMLSLQEKFGLTYIYVGQHLGIIKHIADEVLVMEEGKMIEYGDTYSLFTSPQSDVTKRLIESHFGKILDETPWGETFLPMI
;
A
#
# COMPACT_ATOMS: atom_id res chain seq x y z
N MET A 1 -11.03 14.03 -11.51
CA MET A 1 -12.15 13.20 -10.97
C MET A 1 -11.52 12.20 -10.01
N HIS A 2 -11.92 12.22 -8.74
CA HIS A 2 -11.31 11.36 -7.74
C HIS A 2 -11.64 9.89 -8.01
N LEU A 3 -10.60 9.04 -8.02
CA LEU A 3 -10.74 7.59 -8.16
C LEU A 3 -11.26 6.97 -6.88
N LEU A 4 -10.71 7.41 -5.74
CA LEU A 4 -11.10 6.98 -4.39
C LEU A 4 -11.49 8.20 -3.56
N HIS A 5 -12.59 8.08 -2.82
CA HIS A 5 -13.03 9.09 -1.86
C HIS A 5 -13.38 8.39 -0.54
N VAL A 6 -12.73 8.78 0.53
CA VAL A 6 -12.93 8.28 1.89
C VAL A 6 -13.55 9.39 2.71
N GLU A 7 -14.69 9.11 3.37
CA GLU A 7 -15.44 10.08 4.13
C GLU A 7 -15.68 9.61 5.56
N ASN A 8 -15.16 10.36 6.54
CA ASN A 8 -15.36 10.19 7.98
C ASN A 8 -15.13 8.74 8.46
N LEU A 9 -14.14 8.06 7.87
CA LEU A 9 -13.89 6.65 8.12
C LEU A 9 -13.40 6.43 9.53
N THR A 10 -14.08 5.53 10.26
CA THR A 10 -13.80 5.24 11.67
C THR A 10 -13.78 3.74 11.92
N LYS A 11 -12.83 3.29 12.74
CA LYS A 11 -12.79 1.93 13.29
C LYS A 11 -12.58 1.96 14.79
N THR A 12 -13.56 1.43 15.51
CA THR A 12 -13.56 1.33 16.97
C THR A 12 -13.57 -0.13 17.39
N PHE A 13 -12.80 -0.47 18.40
CA PHE A 13 -12.81 -1.75 19.08
C PHE A 13 -13.24 -1.58 20.54
N LYS A 14 -13.97 -2.56 21.09
CA LYS A 14 -14.14 -2.68 22.53
C LYS A 14 -12.81 -3.10 23.16
N LYS A 15 -12.39 -2.42 24.23
CA LYS A 15 -11.35 -2.95 25.11
C LYS A 15 -11.98 -4.05 25.96
N ASP A 16 -11.34 -5.21 26.02
CA ASP A 16 -11.70 -6.23 27.02
C ASP A 16 -11.50 -5.65 28.42
N LEU A 17 -12.48 -5.87 29.28
CA LEU A 17 -12.69 -5.27 30.58
C LEU A 17 -11.43 -5.24 31.48
N ASP A 18 -10.99 -4.05 31.82
CA ASP A 18 -10.49 -3.76 33.15
C ASP A 18 -11.70 -3.51 34.07
N LEU A 19 -11.61 -3.88 35.35
CA LEU A 19 -12.68 -3.88 36.38
C LEU A 19 -13.45 -2.57 36.58
N PHE A 20 -13.22 -1.51 35.78
CA PHE A 20 -13.73 -0.17 35.97
C PHE A 20 -14.26 0.53 34.70
N GLY A 21 -14.71 -0.17 33.67
CA GLY A 21 -15.46 0.50 32.60
C GLY A 21 -15.36 -0.09 31.21
N ASP A 22 -16.43 0.03 30.43
CA ASP A 22 -16.49 -0.21 28.98
C ASP A 22 -15.62 0.83 28.26
N GLY A 23 -14.37 0.48 27.98
CA GLY A 23 -13.47 1.32 27.20
C GLY A 23 -13.58 1.04 25.72
N TYR A 24 -13.62 2.08 24.89
CA TYR A 24 -13.46 1.96 23.45
C TYR A 24 -12.08 2.44 23.02
N PHE A 25 -11.51 1.78 22.03
CA PHE A 25 -10.26 2.18 21.38
C PHE A 25 -10.54 2.50 19.91
N HIS A 26 -10.23 3.74 19.50
CA HIS A 26 -10.34 4.17 18.12
C HIS A 26 -9.03 3.88 17.38
N ALA A 27 -9.03 2.80 16.56
CA ALA A 27 -7.88 2.48 15.73
C ALA A 27 -7.75 3.42 14.53
N VAL A 28 -8.88 3.95 14.05
CA VAL A 28 -9.00 5.03 13.06
C VAL A 28 -10.20 5.88 13.46
N GLU A 29 -10.05 7.19 13.46
CA GLU A 29 -11.07 8.14 13.90
C GLU A 29 -11.26 9.26 12.87
N ASN A 30 -12.44 9.27 12.23
CA ASN A 30 -12.91 10.34 11.37
C ASN A 30 -11.92 10.77 10.26
N VAL A 31 -11.34 9.80 9.55
CA VAL A 31 -10.38 10.07 8.47
C VAL A 31 -11.11 10.30 7.16
N SER A 32 -10.79 11.41 6.48
CA SER A 32 -11.35 11.78 5.17
C SER A 32 -10.24 12.25 4.23
N PHE A 33 -10.23 11.72 3.00
CA PHE A 33 -9.31 12.15 1.95
C PHE A 33 -9.83 11.72 0.57
N THR A 34 -9.22 12.27 -0.47
CA THR A 34 -9.47 11.86 -1.86
C THR A 34 -8.18 11.40 -2.51
N LEU A 35 -8.27 10.57 -3.55
CA LEU A 35 -7.12 10.13 -4.34
C LEU A 35 -7.51 10.08 -5.82
N ASP A 36 -6.74 10.78 -6.64
CA ASP A 36 -6.91 10.82 -8.07
C ASP A 36 -6.28 9.61 -8.77
N ALA A 37 -6.82 9.26 -9.95
CA ALA A 37 -6.27 8.18 -10.76
C ALA A 37 -4.82 8.47 -11.18
N GLY A 38 -3.97 7.45 -11.17
CA GLY A 38 -2.56 7.55 -11.56
C GLY A 38 -1.67 8.24 -10.53
N LYS A 39 -2.19 8.58 -9.34
CA LYS A 39 -1.46 9.23 -8.25
C LYS A 39 -1.04 8.25 -7.17
N THR A 40 -0.03 8.61 -6.40
CA THR A 40 0.42 7.89 -5.22
C THR A 40 0.14 8.69 -3.96
N LEU A 41 -0.71 8.14 -3.07
CA LEU A 41 -0.89 8.63 -1.71
C LEU A 41 0.01 7.85 -0.76
N ALA A 42 0.89 8.52 -0.02
CA ALA A 42 1.60 7.90 1.09
C ALA A 42 0.85 8.14 2.41
N ILE A 43 0.68 7.08 3.21
CA ILE A 43 0.14 7.17 4.57
C ILE A 43 1.29 6.91 5.54
N ILE A 44 1.67 7.93 6.31
CA ILE A 44 2.81 7.91 7.23
C ILE A 44 2.39 8.11 8.68
N GLY A 45 3.29 7.83 9.61
CA GLY A 45 3.06 7.98 11.05
C GLY A 45 3.79 6.90 11.85
N ARG A 46 3.81 7.03 13.16
CA ARG A 46 4.45 6.06 14.06
C ARG A 46 3.78 4.69 14.01
N ASN A 47 4.47 3.67 14.56
CA ASN A 47 3.85 2.36 14.76
C ASN A 47 2.63 2.49 15.68
N GLY A 48 1.54 1.79 15.32
CA GLY A 48 0.28 1.88 16.06
C GLY A 48 -0.58 3.10 15.75
N SER A 49 -0.19 4.01 14.83
CA SER A 49 -0.99 5.21 14.50
C SER A 49 -2.25 4.94 13.66
N GLY A 50 -2.55 3.68 13.28
CA GLY A 50 -3.77 3.33 12.55
C GLY A 50 -3.61 3.14 11.04
N LYS A 51 -2.43 3.38 10.44
CA LYS A 51 -2.17 3.30 8.99
C LYS A 51 -2.61 2.00 8.34
N SER A 52 -2.11 0.86 8.86
CA SER A 52 -2.47 -0.47 8.32
C SER A 52 -3.94 -0.80 8.53
N MET A 53 -4.58 -0.26 9.58
CA MET A 53 -6.02 -0.41 9.79
C MET A 53 -6.80 0.36 8.73
N LEU A 54 -6.41 1.59 8.43
CA LEU A 54 -7.00 2.40 7.35
C LEU A 54 -6.86 1.66 6.01
N ALA A 55 -5.66 1.15 5.68
CA ALA A 55 -5.42 0.35 4.48
C ALA A 55 -6.31 -0.91 4.40
N LYS A 56 -6.46 -1.64 5.52
CA LYS A 56 -7.31 -2.84 5.60
C LYS A 56 -8.80 -2.53 5.43
N MET A 57 -9.28 -1.38 5.90
CA MET A 57 -10.65 -0.94 5.64
C MET A 57 -10.86 -0.59 4.16
N ILE A 58 -9.91 0.10 3.53
CA ILE A 58 -10.00 0.46 2.11
C ILE A 58 -10.04 -0.79 1.23
N VAL A 59 -9.17 -1.77 1.46
CA VAL A 59 -9.18 -3.01 0.67
C VAL A 59 -10.33 -3.96 1.04
N GLY A 60 -11.05 -3.71 2.15
CA GLY A 60 -12.22 -4.48 2.58
C GLY A 60 -11.92 -5.70 3.42
N ILE A 61 -10.73 -5.79 4.03
CA ILE A 61 -10.38 -6.86 5.00
C ILE A 61 -11.05 -6.59 6.34
N THR A 62 -11.20 -5.32 6.71
CA THR A 62 -11.81 -4.90 7.97
C THR A 62 -13.02 -4.02 7.68
N GLU A 63 -14.13 -4.31 8.31
CA GLU A 63 -15.33 -3.49 8.23
C GLU A 63 -15.15 -2.19 9.02
N PRO A 64 -15.44 -1.01 8.43
CA PRO A 64 -15.52 0.23 9.18
C PRO A 64 -16.64 0.20 10.22
N THR A 65 -16.45 0.89 11.35
CA THR A 65 -17.53 1.11 12.32
C THR A 65 -18.49 2.19 11.82
N SER A 66 -17.96 3.20 11.13
CA SER A 66 -18.73 4.27 10.48
C SER A 66 -17.94 4.91 9.36
N GLY A 67 -18.57 5.81 8.61
CA GLY A 67 -18.01 6.45 7.43
C GLY A 67 -18.29 5.64 6.16
N LYS A 68 -17.77 6.13 5.04
CA LYS A 68 -17.95 5.46 3.73
C LYS A 68 -16.72 5.59 2.85
N ILE A 69 -16.60 4.66 1.94
CA ILE A 69 -15.56 4.61 0.91
C ILE A 69 -16.26 4.57 -0.44
N LEU A 70 -15.92 5.48 -1.33
CA LEU A 70 -16.44 5.53 -2.69
C LEU A 70 -15.29 5.27 -3.67
N PHE A 71 -15.52 4.42 -4.62
CA PHE A 71 -14.64 4.16 -5.75
C PHE A 71 -15.35 4.57 -7.03
N GLN A 72 -14.78 5.51 -7.79
CA GLN A 72 -15.42 6.10 -8.96
C GLN A 72 -16.85 6.61 -8.67
N ASN A 73 -17.06 7.25 -7.51
CA ASN A 73 -18.33 7.71 -6.94
C ASN A 73 -19.34 6.60 -6.63
N GLN A 74 -18.95 5.32 -6.68
CA GLN A 74 -19.80 4.20 -6.27
C GLN A 74 -19.40 3.72 -4.86
N PRO A 75 -20.35 3.50 -3.95
CA PRO A 75 -20.06 3.03 -2.61
C PRO A 75 -19.41 1.63 -2.65
N LEU A 76 -18.29 1.47 -1.94
CA LEU A 76 -17.69 0.16 -1.68
C LEU A 76 -18.34 -0.48 -0.45
N ILE A 77 -19.30 -1.37 -0.68
CA ILE A 77 -20.01 -2.07 0.39
C ILE A 77 -19.08 -3.15 0.98
N PHE A 78 -19.02 -3.25 2.32
CA PHE A 78 -18.33 -4.35 2.98
C PHE A 78 -19.07 -5.66 2.69
N GLY A 79 -18.33 -6.72 2.35
CA GLY A 79 -18.90 -7.99 1.91
C GLY A 79 -18.94 -8.18 0.38
N ASP A 80 -18.95 -7.12 -0.41
CA ASP A 80 -18.76 -7.24 -1.87
C ASP A 80 -17.28 -7.40 -2.23
N TYR A 81 -16.75 -8.57 -1.86
CA TYR A 81 -15.34 -8.88 -2.09
C TYR A 81 -15.00 -9.07 -3.57
N THR A 82 -15.95 -9.55 -4.36
CA THR A 82 -15.72 -9.81 -5.80
C THR A 82 -15.51 -8.51 -6.57
N TYR A 83 -16.36 -7.51 -6.38
CA TYR A 83 -16.19 -6.20 -6.99
C TYR A 83 -14.89 -5.53 -6.51
N ARG A 84 -14.69 -5.47 -5.19
CA ARG A 84 -13.54 -4.82 -4.59
C ARG A 84 -12.22 -5.46 -5.02
N ALA A 85 -12.13 -6.79 -5.05
CA ALA A 85 -10.93 -7.51 -5.43
C ALA A 85 -10.50 -7.30 -6.89
N LYS A 86 -11.41 -6.93 -7.78
CA LYS A 86 -11.08 -6.56 -9.17
C LYS A 86 -10.42 -5.19 -9.28
N HIS A 87 -10.75 -4.27 -8.38
CA HIS A 87 -10.35 -2.87 -8.51
C HIS A 87 -9.26 -2.45 -7.52
N ILE A 88 -9.23 -3.06 -6.31
CA ILE A 88 -8.31 -2.70 -5.24
C ILE A 88 -7.62 -3.96 -4.73
N ARG A 89 -6.30 -3.97 -4.77
CA ARG A 89 -5.47 -5.09 -4.30
C ARG A 89 -4.49 -4.61 -3.25
N MET A 90 -3.96 -5.55 -2.45
CA MET A 90 -3.02 -5.23 -1.38
C MET A 90 -1.82 -6.16 -1.40
N VAL A 91 -0.64 -5.57 -1.23
CA VAL A 91 0.63 -6.24 -0.94
C VAL A 91 0.91 -6.07 0.55
N PHE A 92 1.01 -7.18 1.26
CA PHE A 92 1.19 -7.19 2.73
C PHE A 92 2.65 -7.02 3.11
N GLN A 93 2.89 -6.57 4.33
CA GLN A 93 4.18 -6.29 4.92
C GLN A 93 5.14 -7.49 4.89
N ASP A 94 4.68 -8.68 5.31
CA ASP A 94 5.49 -9.88 5.34
C ASP A 94 5.12 -10.84 4.20
N PRO A 95 5.97 -11.01 3.19
CA PRO A 95 5.72 -11.93 2.10
C PRO A 95 5.73 -13.40 2.54
N ASN A 96 6.35 -13.74 3.69
CA ASN A 96 6.39 -15.13 4.16
C ASN A 96 5.02 -15.58 4.69
N THR A 97 4.28 -14.67 5.34
CA THR A 97 2.92 -14.95 5.84
C THR A 97 1.85 -14.78 4.76
N ALA A 98 2.18 -14.09 3.66
CA ALA A 98 1.24 -13.80 2.57
C ALA A 98 0.96 -14.99 1.65
N PHE A 99 1.74 -16.08 1.75
CA PHE A 99 1.66 -17.24 0.85
C PHE A 99 1.57 -18.55 1.61
N ASN A 100 0.82 -19.50 1.05
CA ASN A 100 0.91 -20.88 1.50
C ASN A 100 2.26 -21.49 1.02
N PRO A 101 3.16 -21.90 1.93
CA PRO A 101 4.52 -22.34 1.57
C PRO A 101 4.56 -23.65 0.76
N ARG A 102 3.45 -24.38 0.68
CA ARG A 102 3.34 -25.63 -0.07
C ARG A 102 3.07 -25.44 -1.55
N LEU A 103 2.62 -24.23 -1.95
CA LEU A 103 2.26 -23.93 -3.33
C LEU A 103 3.48 -23.49 -4.14
N ASN A 104 3.43 -23.74 -5.46
CA ASN A 104 4.33 -23.12 -6.40
C ASN A 104 3.80 -21.76 -6.86
N VAL A 105 4.66 -21.00 -7.53
CA VAL A 105 4.35 -19.65 -8.03
C VAL A 105 3.13 -19.66 -8.96
N GLY A 106 3.07 -20.64 -9.89
CA GLY A 106 1.94 -20.76 -10.82
C GLY A 106 0.61 -20.94 -10.12
N GLN A 107 0.55 -21.82 -9.12
CA GLN A 107 -0.67 -22.04 -8.33
C GLN A 107 -1.10 -20.77 -7.57
N ILE A 108 -0.15 -20.00 -7.04
CA ILE A 108 -0.42 -18.73 -6.33
C ILE A 108 -1.01 -17.69 -7.28
N LEU A 109 -0.48 -17.60 -8.51
CA LEU A 109 -0.93 -16.62 -9.51
C LEU A 109 -2.20 -17.07 -10.23
N ASP A 110 -2.42 -18.37 -10.40
CA ASP A 110 -3.62 -18.93 -11.06
C ASP A 110 -4.89 -18.79 -10.18
N ALA A 111 -4.75 -18.90 -8.86
CA ALA A 111 -5.90 -18.88 -7.95
C ALA A 111 -6.81 -17.66 -8.10
N PRO A 112 -6.32 -16.40 -8.15
CA PRO A 112 -7.18 -15.25 -8.39
C PRO A 112 -7.87 -15.31 -9.76
N LEU A 113 -7.21 -15.77 -10.80
CA LEU A 113 -7.76 -15.87 -12.15
C LEU A 113 -8.89 -16.90 -12.21
N LEU A 114 -8.69 -18.08 -11.61
CA LEU A 114 -9.71 -19.13 -11.50
C LEU A 114 -10.98 -18.66 -10.80
N LEU A 115 -10.81 -17.86 -9.74
CA LEU A 115 -11.94 -17.43 -8.89
C LEU A 115 -12.74 -16.26 -9.48
N THR A 116 -12.13 -15.43 -10.34
CA THR A 116 -12.72 -14.14 -10.70
C THR A 116 -12.82 -13.90 -12.21
N THR A 117 -12.32 -14.81 -13.05
CA THR A 117 -12.36 -14.66 -14.51
C THR A 117 -12.95 -15.88 -15.20
N SER A 118 -13.36 -15.72 -16.45
CA SER A 118 -13.80 -16.81 -17.34
C SER A 118 -12.69 -17.30 -18.28
N LEU A 119 -11.42 -16.95 -18.01
CA LEU A 119 -10.29 -17.36 -18.85
C LEU A 119 -10.10 -18.88 -18.84
N ASN A 120 -9.84 -19.45 -20.00
CA ASN A 120 -9.45 -20.86 -20.09
C ASN A 120 -8.00 -21.07 -19.59
N GLU A 121 -7.58 -22.31 -19.43
CA GLU A 121 -6.26 -22.66 -18.87
C GLU A 121 -5.10 -22.04 -19.67
N GLN A 122 -5.15 -22.09 -20.99
CA GLN A 122 -4.11 -21.53 -21.86
C GLN A 122 -4.00 -20.01 -21.69
N GLN A 123 -5.12 -19.31 -21.62
CA GLN A 123 -5.17 -17.86 -21.40
C GLN A 123 -4.63 -17.49 -20.03
N ARG A 124 -4.97 -18.24 -18.98
CA ARG A 124 -4.44 -18.00 -17.63
C ARG A 124 -2.93 -18.25 -17.57
N THR A 125 -2.45 -19.34 -18.20
CA THR A 125 -1.02 -19.64 -18.27
C THR A 125 -0.25 -18.52 -18.96
N GLN A 126 -0.75 -18.01 -20.10
CA GLN A 126 -0.11 -16.89 -20.79
C GLN A 126 -0.08 -15.63 -19.90
N LYS A 127 -1.20 -15.30 -19.26
CA LYS A 127 -1.26 -14.13 -18.34
C LYS A 127 -0.30 -14.28 -17.16
N ILE A 128 -0.10 -15.49 -16.64
CA ILE A 128 0.90 -15.76 -15.59
C ILE A 128 2.33 -15.51 -16.10
N PHE A 129 2.66 -15.96 -17.30
CA PHE A 129 3.99 -15.73 -17.89
C PHE A 129 4.24 -14.24 -18.13
N ASP A 130 3.24 -13.53 -18.65
CA ASP A 130 3.33 -12.10 -18.92
C ASP A 130 3.54 -11.30 -17.61
N ILE A 131 2.81 -11.63 -16.55
CA ILE A 131 2.94 -10.94 -15.27
C ILE A 131 4.27 -11.26 -14.58
N LEU A 132 4.78 -12.49 -14.67
CA LEU A 132 6.10 -12.83 -14.16
C LEU A 132 7.19 -12.00 -14.84
N THR A 133 7.15 -11.94 -16.16
CA THR A 133 8.08 -11.10 -16.95
C THR A 133 7.97 -9.64 -16.55
N LEU A 134 6.75 -9.13 -16.35
CA LEU A 134 6.48 -7.75 -15.98
C LEU A 134 7.10 -7.36 -14.64
N VAL A 135 7.10 -8.27 -13.65
CA VAL A 135 7.73 -8.02 -12.34
C VAL A 135 9.21 -8.38 -12.30
N GLY A 136 9.83 -8.67 -13.46
CA GLY A 136 11.25 -9.03 -13.58
C GLY A 136 11.59 -10.43 -13.07
N MET A 137 10.66 -11.37 -13.21
CA MET A 137 10.85 -12.80 -12.94
C MET A 137 10.83 -13.59 -14.25
N HIS A 138 11.59 -14.69 -14.32
CA HIS A 138 11.55 -15.55 -15.48
C HIS A 138 10.28 -16.43 -15.46
N PRO A 139 9.62 -16.71 -16.62
CA PRO A 139 8.45 -17.58 -16.69
C PRO A 139 8.65 -18.98 -16.07
N ASP A 140 9.84 -19.55 -16.14
CA ASP A 140 10.16 -20.86 -15.54
C ASP A 140 9.98 -20.90 -14.02
N HIS A 141 9.94 -19.74 -13.36
CA HIS A 141 9.63 -19.69 -11.93
C HIS A 141 8.23 -20.19 -11.59
N VAL A 142 7.35 -20.37 -12.58
CA VAL A 142 5.98 -20.88 -12.40
C VAL A 142 5.94 -22.22 -11.63
N THR A 143 6.94 -23.09 -11.83
CA THR A 143 7.03 -24.41 -11.19
C THR A 143 7.73 -24.37 -9.82
N ILE A 144 8.41 -23.28 -9.50
CA ILE A 144 9.21 -23.15 -8.27
C ILE A 144 8.30 -22.98 -7.06
N LYS A 145 8.59 -23.69 -5.97
CA LYS A 145 7.89 -23.54 -4.70
C LYS A 145 8.20 -22.19 -4.09
N ILE A 146 7.18 -21.50 -3.58
CA ILE A 146 7.30 -20.15 -3.03
C ILE A 146 8.28 -20.07 -1.85
N ASN A 147 8.37 -21.09 -1.03
CA ASN A 147 9.25 -21.13 0.13
C ASN A 147 10.75 -21.16 -0.21
N THR A 148 11.12 -21.55 -1.43
CA THR A 148 12.53 -21.60 -1.89
C THR A 148 13.01 -20.26 -2.46
N LEU A 149 12.10 -19.32 -2.70
CA LEU A 149 12.43 -18.01 -3.22
C LEU A 149 13.03 -17.09 -2.14
N SER A 150 13.91 -16.17 -2.56
CA SER A 150 14.40 -15.09 -1.70
C SER A 150 13.27 -14.12 -1.31
N ILE A 151 13.49 -13.31 -0.28
CA ILE A 151 12.51 -12.30 0.17
C ILE A 151 12.17 -11.33 -0.97
N SER A 152 13.19 -10.87 -1.70
CA SER A 152 13.00 -9.99 -2.87
C SER A 152 12.13 -10.64 -3.96
N GLN A 153 12.40 -11.91 -4.28
CA GLN A 153 11.58 -12.65 -5.25
C GLN A 153 10.15 -12.85 -4.77
N LYS A 154 9.95 -13.17 -3.48
CA LYS A 154 8.61 -13.25 -2.88
C LYS A 154 7.85 -11.93 -2.96
N GLN A 155 8.52 -10.78 -2.75
CA GLN A 155 7.89 -9.46 -2.93
C GLN A 155 7.47 -9.21 -4.38
N ARG A 156 8.30 -9.61 -5.36
CA ARG A 156 7.91 -9.56 -6.79
C ARG A 156 6.70 -10.43 -7.09
N ILE A 157 6.62 -11.64 -6.51
CA ILE A 157 5.44 -12.51 -6.65
C ILE A 157 4.21 -11.92 -5.94
N ALA A 158 4.39 -11.27 -4.78
CA ALA A 158 3.28 -10.57 -4.11
C ALA A 158 2.73 -9.43 -4.98
N LEU A 159 3.61 -8.66 -5.61
CA LEU A 159 3.22 -7.62 -6.57
C LEU A 159 2.56 -8.23 -7.82
N ALA A 160 3.11 -9.32 -8.38
CA ALA A 160 2.50 -10.05 -9.49
C ALA A 160 1.08 -10.52 -9.17
N ARG A 161 0.87 -11.11 -7.98
CA ARG A 161 -0.45 -11.53 -7.51
C ARG A 161 -1.42 -10.37 -7.33
N ALA A 162 -0.93 -9.20 -6.93
CA ALA A 162 -1.76 -8.00 -6.86
C ALA A 162 -2.16 -7.50 -8.26
N LEU A 163 -1.24 -7.52 -9.21
CA LEU A 163 -1.42 -7.04 -10.59
C LEU A 163 -2.24 -7.97 -11.48
N ILE A 164 -2.30 -9.28 -11.19
CA ILE A 164 -2.81 -10.31 -12.11
C ILE A 164 -4.27 -10.11 -12.55
N LEU A 165 -5.04 -9.33 -11.78
CA LEU A 165 -6.44 -8.98 -12.09
C LEU A 165 -6.61 -7.57 -12.68
N ASP A 166 -5.52 -6.92 -13.08
CA ASP A 166 -5.49 -5.57 -13.65
C ASP A 166 -6.20 -4.53 -12.76
N PRO A 167 -5.85 -4.43 -11.45
CA PRO A 167 -6.50 -3.49 -10.54
C PRO A 167 -6.19 -2.05 -10.90
N GLN A 168 -7.03 -1.13 -10.44
CA GLN A 168 -6.80 0.31 -10.58
C GLN A 168 -6.06 0.90 -9.37
N ILE A 169 -6.20 0.28 -8.18
CA ILE A 169 -5.51 0.70 -6.96
C ILE A 169 -4.73 -0.48 -6.38
N ILE A 170 -3.46 -0.24 -6.05
CA ILE A 170 -2.65 -1.18 -5.28
C ILE A 170 -2.23 -0.51 -3.97
N ILE A 171 -2.57 -1.16 -2.87
CA ILE A 171 -2.15 -0.76 -1.52
C ILE A 171 -0.87 -1.53 -1.17
N ILE A 172 0.19 -0.83 -0.78
CA ILE A 172 1.46 -1.40 -0.35
C ILE A 172 1.61 -1.14 1.15
N ASP A 173 1.40 -2.14 2.00
CA ASP A 173 1.47 -1.97 3.47
C ASP A 173 2.85 -2.38 3.98
N ASP A 174 3.75 -1.40 4.10
CA ASP A 174 5.14 -1.50 4.60
C ASP A 174 5.96 -2.68 4.01
N ALA A 175 5.59 -3.10 2.79
CA ALA A 175 6.15 -4.28 2.14
C ALA A 175 7.63 -4.12 1.74
N LEU A 176 8.16 -2.89 1.76
CA LEU A 176 9.56 -2.59 1.45
C LEU A 176 10.41 -2.43 2.72
N GLY A 177 9.81 -2.36 3.89
CA GLY A 177 10.49 -1.99 5.15
C GLY A 177 11.70 -2.86 5.49
N SER A 178 11.58 -4.16 5.33
CA SER A 178 12.59 -5.16 5.72
C SER A 178 13.65 -5.48 4.66
N LEU A 179 13.58 -4.84 3.49
CA LEU A 179 14.50 -5.09 2.37
C LEU A 179 15.77 -4.22 2.49
N ASP A 180 16.86 -4.68 1.87
CA ASP A 180 18.05 -3.84 1.71
C ASP A 180 17.81 -2.66 0.74
N ALA A 181 18.69 -1.65 0.77
CA ALA A 181 18.53 -0.41 0.01
C ALA A 181 18.45 -0.66 -1.51
N THR A 182 19.25 -1.60 -2.04
CA THR A 182 19.29 -1.90 -3.46
C THR A 182 17.97 -2.50 -3.93
N VAL A 183 17.44 -3.48 -3.20
CA VAL A 183 16.17 -4.12 -3.52
C VAL A 183 15.01 -3.14 -3.35
N LYS A 184 15.03 -2.28 -2.32
CA LYS A 184 14.06 -1.18 -2.16
C LYS A 184 14.00 -0.32 -3.41
N THR A 185 15.16 0.16 -3.87
CA THR A 185 15.25 1.01 -5.06
C THR A 185 14.72 0.29 -6.32
N GLN A 186 15.10 -0.98 -6.51
CA GLN A 186 14.63 -1.75 -7.67
C GLN A 186 13.11 -1.94 -7.67
N LEU A 187 12.51 -2.26 -6.52
CA LEU A 187 11.05 -2.42 -6.41
C LEU A 187 10.32 -1.09 -6.54
N THR A 188 10.87 -0.02 -5.99
CA THR A 188 10.33 1.34 -6.14
C THR A 188 10.32 1.77 -7.60
N ASN A 189 11.42 1.58 -8.34
CA ASN A 189 11.50 1.88 -9.77
C ASN A 189 10.53 1.01 -10.59
N LEU A 190 10.38 -0.27 -10.23
CA LEU A 190 9.38 -1.15 -10.85
C LEU A 190 7.97 -0.59 -10.62
N MET A 191 7.63 -0.17 -9.41
CA MET A 191 6.31 0.42 -9.12
C MET A 191 6.06 1.67 -9.95
N LEU A 192 7.03 2.58 -10.06
CA LEU A 192 6.92 3.79 -10.90
C LEU A 192 6.73 3.45 -12.38
N SER A 193 7.50 2.50 -12.91
CA SER A 193 7.36 2.08 -14.31
C SER A 193 5.99 1.43 -14.60
N LEU A 194 5.45 0.68 -13.63
CA LEU A 194 4.11 0.09 -13.73
C LEU A 194 3.03 1.18 -13.65
N GLN A 195 3.20 2.19 -12.81
CA GLN A 195 2.31 3.34 -12.71
C GLN A 195 2.26 4.11 -14.03
N GLU A 196 3.40 4.45 -14.59
CA GLU A 196 3.49 5.14 -15.88
C GLU A 196 2.86 4.34 -17.02
N LYS A 197 3.17 3.03 -17.08
CA LYS A 197 2.72 2.16 -18.18
C LYS A 197 1.22 1.84 -18.13
N PHE A 198 0.66 1.65 -16.93
CA PHE A 198 -0.72 1.15 -16.75
C PHE A 198 -1.66 2.15 -16.09
N GLY A 199 -1.19 3.34 -15.73
CA GLY A 199 -2.00 4.33 -15.00
C GLY A 199 -2.40 3.87 -13.60
N LEU A 200 -1.58 3.04 -12.95
CA LEU A 200 -1.87 2.52 -11.62
C LEU A 200 -1.90 3.63 -10.58
N THR A 201 -2.80 3.49 -9.63
CA THR A 201 -2.91 4.34 -8.46
C THR A 201 -2.35 3.58 -7.26
N TYR A 202 -1.50 4.21 -6.46
CA TYR A 202 -0.94 3.57 -5.27
C TYR A 202 -1.40 4.23 -3.98
N ILE A 203 -1.60 3.40 -2.96
CA ILE A 203 -1.61 3.82 -1.55
C ILE A 203 -0.42 3.14 -0.88
N TYR A 204 0.61 3.91 -0.58
CA TYR A 204 1.82 3.42 0.07
C TYR A 204 1.75 3.69 1.58
N VAL A 205 1.70 2.65 2.37
CA VAL A 205 1.75 2.73 3.84
C VAL A 205 3.16 2.40 4.30
N GLY A 206 3.81 3.29 5.02
CA GLY A 206 5.18 3.03 5.47
C GLY A 206 5.79 4.14 6.29
N GLN A 207 7.06 3.93 6.69
CA GLN A 207 7.83 4.84 7.53
C GLN A 207 9.09 5.37 6.84
N HIS A 208 9.42 4.84 5.65
CA HIS A 208 10.63 5.22 4.92
C HIS A 208 10.42 6.51 4.12
N LEU A 209 10.63 7.67 4.78
CA LEU A 209 10.38 8.98 4.20
C LEU A 209 11.17 9.23 2.90
N GLY A 210 12.36 8.64 2.74
CA GLY A 210 13.13 8.72 1.51
C GLY A 210 12.41 8.09 0.31
N ILE A 211 11.79 6.91 0.48
CA ILE A 211 10.97 6.28 -0.56
C ILE A 211 9.74 7.16 -0.84
N ILE A 212 9.04 7.59 0.21
CA ILE A 212 7.81 8.38 0.12
C ILE A 212 8.06 9.68 -0.65
N LYS A 213 9.14 10.38 -0.34
CA LYS A 213 9.56 11.59 -1.06
C LYS A 213 9.76 11.35 -2.57
N HIS A 214 10.15 10.13 -2.95
CA HIS A 214 10.43 9.77 -4.34
C HIS A 214 9.20 9.33 -5.12
N ILE A 215 8.22 8.67 -4.47
CA ILE A 215 7.09 8.06 -5.18
C ILE A 215 5.74 8.74 -4.94
N ALA A 216 5.59 9.48 -3.83
CA ALA A 216 4.28 10.01 -3.45
C ALA A 216 4.01 11.38 -4.07
N ASP A 217 2.81 11.56 -4.59
CA ASP A 217 2.26 12.85 -4.98
C ASP A 217 1.71 13.58 -3.76
N GLU A 218 1.03 12.83 -2.88
CA GLU A 218 0.37 13.35 -1.67
C GLU A 218 0.74 12.50 -0.46
N VAL A 219 0.73 13.12 0.70
CA VAL A 219 1.05 12.47 1.98
C VAL A 219 -0.05 12.75 3.00
N LEU A 220 -0.47 11.68 3.69
CA LEU A 220 -1.39 11.70 4.83
C LEU A 220 -0.63 11.26 6.07
N VAL A 221 -0.56 12.13 7.08
CA VAL A 221 0.13 11.86 8.35
C VAL A 221 -0.89 11.42 9.39
N MET A 222 -0.64 10.27 10.02
CA MET A 222 -1.50 9.72 11.07
C MET A 222 -0.80 9.65 12.42
N GLU A 223 -1.51 10.01 13.47
CA GLU A 223 -1.14 9.78 14.87
C GLU A 223 -2.37 9.39 15.68
N GLU A 224 -2.27 8.37 16.51
CA GLU A 224 -3.32 7.89 17.42
C GLU A 224 -4.70 7.71 16.76
N GLY A 225 -4.70 7.14 15.55
CA GLY A 225 -5.92 6.88 14.76
C GLY A 225 -6.45 8.09 13.99
N LYS A 226 -5.89 9.28 14.15
CA LYS A 226 -6.36 10.52 13.51
C LYS A 226 -5.46 10.93 12.37
N MET A 227 -6.05 11.59 11.39
CA MET A 227 -5.32 12.33 10.37
C MET A 227 -4.88 13.66 10.95
N ILE A 228 -3.57 13.90 11.00
CA ILE A 228 -2.98 15.11 11.58
C ILE A 228 -2.68 16.15 10.50
N GLU A 229 -2.21 15.69 9.34
CA GLU A 229 -1.87 16.56 8.23
C GLU A 229 -2.07 15.81 6.91
N TYR A 230 -2.49 16.50 5.86
CA TYR A 230 -2.67 15.97 4.53
C TYR A 230 -2.36 17.06 3.49
N GLY A 231 -1.60 16.71 2.47
CA GLY A 231 -1.24 17.64 1.42
C GLY A 231 -0.27 17.06 0.40
N ASP A 232 0.15 17.89 -0.55
CA ASP A 232 1.16 17.51 -1.52
C ASP A 232 2.51 17.23 -0.85
N THR A 233 3.26 16.29 -1.43
CA THR A 233 4.52 15.81 -0.86
C THR A 233 5.53 16.94 -0.68
N TYR A 234 5.66 17.82 -1.67
CA TYR A 234 6.64 18.92 -1.61
C TYR A 234 6.36 19.85 -0.42
N SER A 235 5.13 20.37 -0.33
CA SER A 235 4.73 21.28 0.74
C SER A 235 4.87 20.66 2.12
N LEU A 236 4.47 19.39 2.26
CA LEU A 236 4.53 18.69 3.55
C LEU A 236 5.98 18.47 4.02
N PHE A 237 6.91 18.21 3.11
CA PHE A 237 8.32 18.00 3.46
C PHE A 237 9.09 19.30 3.65
N THR A 238 8.70 20.39 3.00
CA THR A 238 9.41 21.69 3.10
C THR A 238 8.83 22.62 4.15
N SER A 239 7.52 22.55 4.37
CA SER A 239 6.79 23.47 5.28
C SER A 239 5.72 22.74 6.08
N PRO A 240 6.09 21.68 6.85
CA PRO A 240 5.13 20.92 7.66
C PRO A 240 4.44 21.83 8.67
N GLN A 241 3.11 21.73 8.77
CA GLN A 241 2.32 22.58 9.67
C GLN A 241 2.22 21.99 11.06
N SER A 242 2.14 20.65 11.16
CA SER A 242 2.00 19.99 12.44
C SER A 242 3.36 19.67 13.07
N ASP A 243 3.45 19.77 14.40
CA ASP A 243 4.65 19.38 15.15
C ASP A 243 4.93 17.87 15.05
N VAL A 244 3.89 17.08 14.81
CA VAL A 244 4.03 15.62 14.56
C VAL A 244 4.78 15.38 13.28
N THR A 245 4.38 16.05 12.21
CA THR A 245 5.03 15.95 10.89
C THR A 245 6.47 16.43 10.95
N LYS A 246 6.73 17.60 11.60
CA LYS A 246 8.08 18.11 11.81
C LYS A 246 8.97 17.08 12.48
N ARG A 247 8.53 16.53 13.61
CA ARG A 247 9.29 15.51 14.35
C ARG A 247 9.52 14.23 13.54
N LEU A 248 8.57 13.80 12.71
CA LEU A 248 8.74 12.64 11.83
C LEU A 248 9.84 12.90 10.79
N ILE A 249 9.81 14.06 10.15
CA ILE A 249 10.80 14.45 9.14
C ILE A 249 12.18 14.62 9.78
N GLU A 250 12.28 15.34 10.89
CA GLU A 250 13.54 15.57 11.62
C GLU A 250 14.17 14.27 12.13
N SER A 251 13.34 13.32 12.59
CA SER A 251 13.84 12.03 13.08
C SER A 251 14.44 11.17 11.97
N HIS A 252 14.06 11.41 10.72
CA HIS A 252 14.52 10.63 9.57
C HIS A 252 15.69 11.28 8.80
N PHE A 253 15.64 12.59 8.62
CA PHE A 253 16.61 13.34 7.83
C PHE A 253 17.56 14.22 8.68
N GLY A 254 17.40 14.26 10.00
CA GLY A 254 18.03 15.23 10.89
C GLY A 254 17.25 16.54 10.92
N LYS A 255 17.77 17.56 11.63
CA LYS A 255 17.13 18.88 11.69
C LYS A 255 16.89 19.40 10.26
N ILE A 256 15.71 19.89 10.01
CA ILE A 256 15.42 20.64 8.78
C ILE A 256 16.35 21.86 8.85
N LEU A 257 17.39 21.85 8.04
CA LEU A 257 18.22 23.03 7.87
C LEU A 257 17.36 24.01 7.07
N ASP A 258 16.99 25.11 7.69
CA ASP A 258 16.44 26.26 6.99
C ASP A 258 17.36 26.57 5.80
N GLU A 259 16.78 26.70 4.60
CA GLU A 259 17.45 27.24 3.40
C GLU A 259 18.36 26.34 2.56
N THR A 260 18.05 25.08 2.31
CA THR A 260 18.65 24.43 1.13
C THR A 260 17.64 24.19 0.02
N PRO A 261 17.94 24.68 -1.22
CA PRO A 261 17.11 24.37 -2.38
C PRO A 261 17.02 22.85 -2.57
N TRP A 262 15.87 22.37 -2.99
CA TRP A 262 15.52 20.95 -3.17
C TRP A 262 16.54 20.13 -4.00
N GLY A 263 17.50 20.77 -4.66
CA GLY A 263 18.45 20.17 -5.59
C GLY A 263 19.81 19.77 -5.02
N GLU A 264 20.27 20.34 -3.90
CA GLU A 264 21.70 20.24 -3.57
C GLU A 264 22.06 19.33 -2.36
N THR A 265 21.11 18.92 -1.52
CA THR A 265 21.47 18.18 -0.29
C THR A 265 21.04 16.71 -0.28
N PHE A 266 20.45 16.21 -1.36
CA PHE A 266 19.94 14.83 -1.41
C PHE A 266 20.43 14.07 -2.65
N LEU A 267 21.74 14.07 -2.87
CA LEU A 267 22.33 12.96 -3.62
C LEU A 267 22.21 11.71 -2.76
N PRO A 268 21.73 10.59 -3.31
CA PRO A 268 21.75 9.34 -2.58
C PRO A 268 23.21 9.02 -2.27
N MET A 269 23.53 8.88 -1.01
CA MET A 269 24.73 8.10 -0.69
C MET A 269 24.45 6.69 -1.21
N ILE A 270 25.27 6.33 -2.20
CA ILE A 270 25.35 5.04 -2.88
C ILE A 270 25.45 3.90 -1.88
#